data_94ea9ffdae71894b2ab4fa2e0fb51da5
#
_entry.id   94ea9ffdae71894b2ab4fa2e0fb51da5
#
_cell.length_a   1.000
_cell.length_b   1.000
_cell.length_c   1.000
_cell.angle_alpha   90.00
_cell.angle_beta   90.00
_cell.angle_gamma   90.00
#
_symmetry.space_group_name_H-M   'P 1'
#
loop_
_entity.id
_entity.type
_entity.pdbx_description
1 polymer ?
#
loop_
_entity_poly.entity_id
_entity_poly.type
_entity_poly.pdbx_seq_one_letter_code
_entity_poly.pdbx_strand_id
1 'polypeptide(L)'
;MIALPEPVAFFWDQGNERNNLEKHGVTAQEVEEVFFDPQKKLLEGKFHSGSEDRYLLVGQTKRQRLLFVVFTIRNRQIRAISARDLNKKERPLYEKAT
;
A
#
# COMPACT_ATOMS: atom_id res chain seq x y z
N MET A 1 10.58 -6.03 -10.85
CA MET A 1 10.41 -5.51 -9.48
C MET A 1 10.67 -4.02 -9.47
N ILE A 2 9.84 -3.25 -8.79
CA ILE A 2 10.06 -1.81 -8.68
C ILE A 2 10.91 -1.51 -7.45
N ALA A 3 11.60 -0.38 -7.50
CA ALA A 3 12.28 0.16 -6.35
C ALA A 3 11.42 1.30 -5.79
N LEU A 4 11.18 1.29 -4.49
CA LEU A 4 10.46 2.39 -3.87
C LEU A 4 11.36 3.62 -3.83
N PRO A 5 10.77 4.83 -3.88
CA PRO A 5 11.56 6.06 -3.79
C PRO A 5 12.36 6.10 -2.50
N GLU A 6 13.56 6.67 -2.56
CA GLU A 6 14.38 6.87 -1.37
C GLU A 6 14.83 8.31 -1.28
N PRO A 7 14.58 8.95 -0.12
CA PRO A 7 13.83 8.43 1.01
C PRO A 7 12.37 8.19 0.65
N VAL A 8 11.73 7.27 1.37
CA VAL A 8 10.31 7.01 1.14
C VAL A 8 9.51 8.25 1.53
N ALA A 9 8.72 8.77 0.60
CA ALA A 9 7.90 9.94 0.82
C ALA A 9 6.49 9.66 0.33
N PHE A 10 5.51 10.26 0.99
CA PHE A 10 4.11 10.03 0.70
C PHE A 10 3.42 11.34 0.34
N PHE A 11 2.47 11.25 -0.58
CA PHE A 11 1.61 12.36 -0.93
C PHE A 11 0.19 12.06 -0.47
N TRP A 12 -0.35 12.91 0.38
CA TRP A 12 -1.73 12.80 0.86
C TRP A 12 -2.51 14.05 0.50
N ASP A 13 -3.71 13.84 -0.04
CA ASP A 13 -4.68 14.92 -0.20
C ASP A 13 -5.99 14.45 0.43
N GLN A 14 -6.99 15.34 0.47
CA GLN A 14 -8.26 14.97 1.09
C GLN A 14 -8.92 13.79 0.38
N GLY A 15 -8.72 13.69 -0.93
CA GLY A 15 -9.37 12.64 -1.69
C GLY A 15 -8.87 11.25 -1.31
N ASN A 16 -7.55 11.01 -1.39
CA ASN A 16 -7.05 9.68 -1.13
C ASN A 16 -7.06 9.33 0.36
N GLU A 17 -6.80 10.29 1.24
CA GLU A 17 -6.82 10.04 2.67
C GLU A 17 -8.24 9.72 3.16
N ARG A 18 -9.21 10.55 2.79
CA ARG A 18 -10.59 10.38 3.21
C ARG A 18 -11.19 9.10 2.66
N ASN A 19 -10.89 8.79 1.40
CA ASN A 19 -11.46 7.61 0.75
C ASN A 19 -11.10 6.32 1.49
N ASN A 20 -9.85 6.18 1.89
CA ASN A 20 -9.41 4.99 2.62
C ASN A 20 -10.01 4.93 4.01
N LEU A 21 -10.12 6.07 4.69
CA LEU A 21 -10.68 6.11 6.02
C LEU A 21 -12.19 5.80 6.00
N GLU A 22 -12.94 6.43 5.10
CA GLU A 22 -14.39 6.25 5.06
C GLU A 22 -14.79 4.87 4.57
N LYS A 23 -14.10 4.33 3.57
CA LYS A 23 -14.49 3.04 3.00
C LYS A 23 -13.98 1.86 3.79
N HIS A 24 -12.79 1.96 4.37
CA HIS A 24 -12.12 0.80 4.93
C HIS A 24 -11.59 1.03 6.34
N GLY A 25 -11.76 2.23 6.90
CA GLY A 25 -11.28 2.54 8.22
C GLY A 25 -9.76 2.50 8.35
N VAL A 26 -9.05 2.81 7.25
CA VAL A 26 -7.60 2.81 7.24
C VAL A 26 -7.09 4.25 7.25
N THR A 27 -6.24 4.57 8.22
CA THR A 27 -5.66 5.92 8.33
C THR A 27 -4.42 6.05 7.47
N ALA A 28 -4.05 7.30 7.16
CA ALA A 28 -2.81 7.57 6.44
C ALA A 28 -1.62 7.01 7.19
N GLN A 29 -1.60 7.16 8.52
CA GLN A 29 -0.50 6.62 9.32
C GLN A 29 -0.39 5.10 9.18
N GLU A 30 -1.51 4.40 9.18
CA GLU A 30 -1.49 2.95 9.03
C GLU A 30 -0.92 2.54 7.68
N VAL A 31 -1.28 3.25 6.61
CA VAL A 31 -0.71 2.98 5.29
C VAL A 31 0.80 3.17 5.31
N GLU A 32 1.26 4.28 5.88
CA GLU A 32 2.70 4.54 5.94
C GLU A 32 3.43 3.46 6.72
N GLU A 33 2.83 2.96 7.79
CA GLU A 33 3.46 1.92 8.60
C GLU A 33 3.72 0.65 7.79
N VAL A 34 2.79 0.25 6.91
CA VAL A 34 3.01 -0.97 6.14
C VAL A 34 4.13 -0.82 5.12
N PHE A 35 4.41 0.38 4.65
CA PHE A 35 5.55 0.60 3.76
C PHE A 35 6.88 0.47 4.50
N PHE A 36 6.90 0.62 5.81
CA PHE A 36 8.10 0.43 6.63
C PHE A 36 8.16 -0.94 7.30
N ASP A 37 7.19 -1.80 7.05
CA ASP A 37 7.21 -3.17 7.53
C ASP A 37 8.35 -3.92 6.83
N PRO A 38 9.35 -4.45 7.58
CA PRO A 38 10.46 -5.15 6.94
C PRO A 38 10.05 -6.42 6.22
N GLN A 39 8.87 -6.93 6.51
CA GLN A 39 8.36 -8.15 5.86
C GLN A 39 7.30 -7.85 4.81
N LYS A 40 7.13 -6.59 4.45
CA LYS A 40 6.18 -6.25 3.38
C LYS A 40 6.51 -6.98 2.09
N LYS A 41 5.49 -7.23 1.29
CA LYS A 41 5.66 -7.86 -0.01
C LYS A 41 5.14 -6.91 -1.08
N LEU A 42 6.01 -6.58 -2.03
CA LEU A 42 5.57 -5.95 -3.26
C LEU A 42 5.17 -7.08 -4.19
N LEU A 43 3.92 -7.10 -4.59
CA LEU A 43 3.43 -8.16 -5.46
C LEU A 43 3.95 -7.93 -6.87
N GLU A 44 4.31 -9.02 -7.55
CA GLU A 44 4.84 -8.91 -8.88
C GLU A 44 3.79 -8.44 -9.87
N GLY A 45 4.28 -7.76 -10.92
CA GLY A 45 3.41 -7.23 -11.93
C GLY A 45 2.89 -5.87 -11.56
N LYS A 46 2.39 -5.21 -12.55
CA LYS A 46 1.76 -3.91 -12.39
C LYS A 46 0.59 -3.87 -13.34
N PHE A 47 -0.34 -3.00 -13.05
CA PHE A 47 -1.46 -2.81 -13.95
C PHE A 47 -1.64 -1.34 -14.22
N HIS A 48 -2.29 -1.05 -15.34
CA HIS A 48 -2.52 0.33 -15.76
C HIS A 48 -3.94 0.74 -15.45
N SER A 49 -4.08 1.99 -15.05
CA SER A 49 -5.39 2.61 -14.92
C SER A 49 -5.26 3.99 -15.51
N GLY A 50 -5.82 4.17 -16.69
CA GLY A 50 -5.58 5.39 -17.44
C GLY A 50 -4.12 5.45 -17.88
N SER A 51 -3.44 6.55 -17.55
CA SER A 51 -2.04 6.76 -17.93
C SER A 51 -1.05 6.37 -16.86
N GLU A 52 -1.51 5.80 -15.74
CA GLU A 52 -0.63 5.51 -14.61
C GLU A 52 -0.44 4.03 -14.39
N ASP A 53 0.77 3.66 -14.01
CA ASP A 53 1.06 2.33 -13.50
C ASP A 53 0.65 2.27 -12.04
N ARG A 54 0.02 1.17 -11.66
CA ARG A 54 -0.36 0.92 -10.28
C ARG A 54 0.34 -0.32 -9.78
N TYR A 55 0.67 -0.31 -8.51
CA TYR A 55 1.43 -1.37 -7.86
C TYR A 55 0.67 -1.84 -6.64
N LEU A 56 0.99 -3.07 -6.21
CA LEU A 56 0.31 -3.71 -5.09
C LEU A 56 1.33 -4.02 -4.00
N LEU A 57 0.94 -3.76 -2.75
CA LEU A 57 1.78 -4.07 -1.61
C LEU A 57 0.92 -4.64 -0.50
N VAL A 58 1.43 -5.68 0.17
CA VAL A 58 0.81 -6.18 1.40
C VAL A 58 1.80 -6.01 2.53
N GLY A 59 1.32 -5.58 3.68
CA GLY A 59 2.17 -5.34 4.82
C GLY A 59 1.36 -5.25 6.10
N GLN A 60 2.08 -5.12 7.21
CA GLN A 60 1.50 -5.11 8.54
C GLN A 60 1.75 -3.78 9.21
N THR A 61 0.74 -3.23 9.87
CA THR A 61 0.88 -2.03 10.68
C THR A 61 1.59 -2.38 11.99
N LYS A 62 1.94 -1.35 12.75
CA LYS A 62 2.54 -1.55 14.08
C LYS A 62 1.64 -2.31 15.03
N ARG A 63 0.32 -2.24 14.83
CA ARG A 63 -0.66 -2.96 15.63
C ARG A 63 -1.03 -4.30 15.04
N GLN A 64 -0.23 -4.78 14.08
CA GLN A 64 -0.42 -6.10 13.47
C GLN A 64 -1.66 -6.22 12.59
N ARG A 65 -2.14 -5.10 12.08
CA ARG A 65 -3.21 -5.10 11.10
C ARG A 65 -2.61 -5.32 9.71
N LEU A 66 -3.11 -6.32 9.00
CA LEU A 66 -2.60 -6.63 7.66
C LEU A 66 -3.39 -5.86 6.61
N LEU A 67 -2.69 -5.12 5.78
CA LEU A 67 -3.31 -4.28 4.76
C LEU A 67 -2.87 -4.66 3.35
N PHE A 68 -3.80 -4.50 2.42
CA PHE A 68 -3.58 -4.61 0.99
C PHE A 68 -3.65 -3.20 0.42
N VAL A 69 -2.55 -2.73 -0.16
CA VAL A 69 -2.46 -1.34 -0.61
C VAL A 69 -2.23 -1.30 -2.11
N VAL A 70 -3.05 -0.51 -2.81
CA VAL A 70 -2.84 -0.18 -4.21
C VAL A 70 -2.28 1.24 -4.25
N PHE A 71 -1.16 1.43 -4.92
CA PHE A 71 -0.51 2.74 -4.94
C PHE A 71 0.10 3.02 -6.30
N THR A 72 0.41 4.29 -6.52
CA THR A 72 1.19 4.73 -7.66
C THR A 72 2.34 5.60 -7.15
N ILE A 73 3.29 5.89 -8.02
CA ILE A 73 4.42 6.75 -7.70
C ILE A 73 4.38 7.95 -8.64
N ARG A 74 4.35 9.15 -8.07
CA ARG A 74 4.39 10.41 -8.81
C ARG A 74 5.40 11.34 -8.16
N ASN A 75 6.25 11.96 -8.97
CA ASN A 75 7.22 12.94 -8.47
C ASN A 75 8.01 12.38 -7.29
N ARG A 76 8.37 11.09 -7.36
CA ARG A 76 9.13 10.40 -6.33
C ARG A 76 8.39 10.29 -5.01
N GLN A 77 7.07 10.39 -5.04
CA GLN A 77 6.24 10.21 -3.85
C GLN A 77 5.24 9.09 -4.06
N ILE A 78 4.98 8.34 -3.00
CA ILE A 78 3.99 7.28 -3.02
C ILE A 78 2.63 7.90 -2.79
N ARG A 79 1.69 7.59 -3.67
CA ARG A 79 0.29 8.00 -3.54
C ARG A 79 -0.54 6.75 -3.40
N ALA A 80 -1.06 6.52 -2.21
CA ALA A 80 -1.94 5.38 -1.96
C ALA A 80 -3.30 5.67 -2.59
N ILE A 81 -3.77 4.73 -3.39
CA ILE A 81 -5.06 4.85 -4.06
C ILE A 81 -6.14 4.14 -3.26
N SER A 82 -5.81 2.96 -2.75
CA SER A 82 -6.75 2.16 -1.96
C SER A 82 -5.98 1.37 -0.92
N ALA A 83 -6.54 1.26 0.27
CA ALA A 83 -5.96 0.44 1.33
C ALA A 83 -7.10 -0.20 2.10
N ARG A 84 -7.03 -1.50 2.30
CA ARG A 84 -8.05 -2.27 2.99
C ARG A 84 -7.42 -3.43 3.73
N ASP A 85 -8.17 -4.05 4.62
CA ASP A 85 -7.71 -5.24 5.31
C ASP A 85 -7.54 -6.40 4.33
N LEU A 86 -6.56 -7.26 4.59
CA LEU A 86 -6.44 -8.53 3.90
C LEU A 86 -7.58 -9.43 4.33
N ASN A 87 -8.14 -10.18 3.38
CA ASN A 87 -9.08 -11.24 3.73
C ASN A 87 -8.30 -12.55 3.97
N LYS A 88 -9.02 -13.59 4.39
CA LYS A 88 -8.39 -14.87 4.72
C LYS A 88 -7.66 -15.49 3.53
N LYS A 89 -8.21 -15.34 2.34
CA LYS A 89 -7.60 -15.90 1.14
C LYS A 89 -6.32 -15.17 0.75
N GLU A 90 -6.19 -13.93 1.17
CA GLU A 90 -5.03 -13.10 0.83
C GLU A 90 -3.90 -13.20 1.85
N ARG A 91 -4.17 -13.71 3.06
CA ARG A 91 -3.13 -13.82 4.08
C ARG A 91 -1.86 -14.54 3.62
N PRO A 92 -1.96 -15.62 2.83
CA PRO A 92 -0.74 -16.26 2.33
C PRO A 92 0.15 -15.36 1.51
N LEU A 93 -0.39 -14.30 0.89
CA LEU A 93 0.42 -13.35 0.15
C LEU A 93 1.44 -12.67 1.06
N TYR A 94 1.07 -12.43 2.30
CA TYR A 94 1.96 -11.81 3.28
C TYR A 94 2.83 -12.84 3.99
N GLU A 95 2.24 -13.96 4.38
CA GLU A 95 2.89 -14.95 5.22
C GLU A 95 3.90 -15.81 4.46
N LYS A 96 3.76 -15.90 3.15
CA LYS A 96 4.61 -16.74 2.35
C LYS A 96 6.05 -16.25 2.38
N ALA A 97 6.97 -17.14 2.70
CA ALA A 97 8.39 -16.81 2.68
C ALA A 97 8.84 -16.52 1.25
N THR A 98 9.72 -15.55 1.09
CA THR A 98 10.30 -15.22 -0.20
C THR A 98 11.60 -15.97 -0.42
#